data_7cd0043419555c195ebd932c0b6762cb
#
_entry.id   7cd0043419555c195ebd932c0b6762cb
#
_cell.length_a   1.000
_cell.length_b   1.000
_cell.length_c   1.000
_cell.angle_alpha   90.00
_cell.angle_beta   90.00
_cell.angle_gamma   90.00
#
_symmetry.space_group_name_H-M   'P 1'
#
loop_
_entity.id
_entity.type
_entity.pdbx_description
1 polymer ?
#
loop_
_entity_poly.entity_id
_entity_poly.type
_entity_poly.pdbx_seq_one_letter_code
_entity_poly.pdbx_strand_id
1 'polypeptide(L)'
;NLSLIVSLNYFGTLAIAKGAYDLLEKKHGSCVVTASNTISQGAGRMDLVDLLNNIGDEKRILELVNELDSSSLSVGNSLYVSTKYALARWVRRVSASWAANGVRINAIAPGNVNTAMTATMSTTAKMALNALPIPTKFGLETLMDPEEIAEVMVFLVSHKASGINGNIMFVDGGTDALLNSEKVY
;
A
#
# COMPACT_ATOMS: atom_id res chain seq x y z
N ASN A 1 1.73 17.25 6.87
CA ASN A 1 3.11 17.40 6.38
C ASN A 1 3.32 16.42 5.22
N LEU A 2 3.41 16.96 3.98
CA LEU A 2 3.52 16.15 2.75
C LEU A 2 4.81 15.33 2.73
N SER A 3 5.92 15.90 3.18
CA SER A 3 7.21 15.21 3.24
C SER A 3 7.16 13.97 4.13
N LEU A 4 6.43 14.03 5.25
CA LEU A 4 6.27 12.90 6.15
C LEU A 4 5.50 11.74 5.49
N ILE A 5 4.51 12.05 4.65
CA ILE A 5 3.76 11.02 3.89
C ILE A 5 4.73 10.22 3.01
N VAL A 6 5.62 10.91 2.31
CA VAL A 6 6.60 10.26 1.41
C VAL A 6 7.64 9.47 2.20
N SER A 7 8.24 10.11 3.20
CA SER A 7 9.30 9.46 4.02
C SER A 7 8.79 8.20 4.71
N LEU A 8 7.61 8.23 5.33
CA LEU A 8 7.07 7.06 6.03
C LEU A 8 6.54 6.00 5.08
N ASN A 9 5.66 6.40 4.14
CA ASN A 9 4.94 5.40 3.34
C ASN A 9 5.82 4.72 2.29
N TYR A 10 6.81 5.42 1.75
CA TYR A 10 7.66 4.89 0.70
C TYR A 10 9.07 4.58 1.22
N PHE A 11 9.87 5.59 1.53
CA PHE A 11 11.28 5.37 1.89
C PHE A 11 11.47 4.57 3.16
N GLY A 12 10.70 4.83 4.21
CA GLY A 12 10.75 4.07 5.47
C GLY A 12 10.39 2.59 5.25
N THR A 13 9.34 2.33 4.45
CA THR A 13 8.96 0.95 4.11
C THR A 13 10.06 0.25 3.30
N LEU A 14 10.65 0.93 2.31
CA LEU A 14 11.76 0.39 1.52
C LEU A 14 12.99 0.13 2.39
N ALA A 15 13.33 1.04 3.29
CA ALA A 15 14.48 0.90 4.18
C ALA A 15 14.35 -0.35 5.06
N ILE A 16 13.17 -0.59 5.65
CA ILE A 16 12.89 -1.77 6.46
C ILE A 16 12.94 -3.05 5.61
N ALA A 17 12.26 -3.07 4.47
CA ALA A 17 12.20 -4.25 3.62
C ALA A 17 13.58 -4.63 3.07
N LYS A 18 14.35 -3.64 2.58
CA LYS A 18 15.72 -3.85 2.11
C LYS A 18 16.68 -4.24 3.25
N GLY A 19 16.54 -3.60 4.42
CA GLY A 19 17.37 -3.92 5.59
C GLY A 19 17.15 -5.33 6.14
N ALA A 20 15.94 -5.88 5.95
CA ALA A 20 15.63 -7.25 6.34
C ALA A 20 16.07 -8.30 5.30
N TYR A 21 16.46 -7.89 4.08
CA TYR A 21 16.70 -8.79 2.96
C TYR A 21 17.69 -9.90 3.28
N ASP A 22 18.86 -9.60 3.80
CA ASP A 22 19.92 -10.59 4.10
C ASP A 22 19.46 -11.64 5.12
N LEU A 23 18.62 -11.24 6.07
CA LEU A 23 18.03 -12.15 7.06
C LEU A 23 17.00 -13.08 6.42
N LEU A 24 16.19 -12.51 5.52
CA LEU A 24 15.18 -13.27 4.77
C LEU A 24 15.84 -14.27 3.82
N GLU A 25 16.89 -13.86 3.10
CA GLU A 25 17.64 -14.72 2.19
C GLU A 25 18.23 -15.94 2.92
N LYS A 26 18.88 -15.74 4.05
CA LYS A 26 19.45 -16.82 4.88
C LYS A 26 18.42 -17.86 5.34
N LYS A 27 17.14 -17.48 5.38
CA LYS A 27 16.04 -18.33 5.88
C LYS A 27 15.02 -18.71 4.80
N HIS A 28 15.27 -18.35 3.53
CA HIS A 28 14.28 -18.47 2.46
C HIS A 28 12.92 -17.91 2.88
N GLY A 29 12.96 -16.70 3.43
CA GLY A 29 11.84 -16.06 4.10
C GLY A 29 10.86 -15.39 3.16
N SER A 30 9.90 -14.69 3.76
CA SER A 30 8.88 -13.95 3.02
C SER A 30 8.67 -12.56 3.64
N CYS A 31 8.49 -11.56 2.79
CA CYS A 31 8.17 -10.19 3.16
C CYS A 31 6.77 -9.83 2.64
N VAL A 32 5.98 -9.14 3.47
CA VAL A 32 4.71 -8.54 3.05
C VAL A 32 4.74 -7.07 3.42
N VAL A 33 4.45 -6.21 2.45
CA VAL A 33 4.33 -4.76 2.67
C VAL A 33 2.89 -4.30 2.53
N THR A 34 2.56 -3.19 3.19
CA THR A 34 1.19 -2.66 3.21
C THR A 34 1.04 -1.51 2.21
N ALA A 35 0.39 -1.79 1.07
CA ALA A 35 -0.07 -0.79 0.12
C ALA A 35 -1.41 -0.16 0.58
N SER A 36 -2.37 0.01 -0.30
CA SER A 36 -3.74 0.45 -0.02
C SER A 36 -4.63 0.15 -1.24
N ASN A 37 -5.90 -0.11 -1.06
CA ASN A 37 -6.83 -0.27 -2.18
C ASN A 37 -7.04 1.03 -2.97
N THR A 38 -6.65 2.19 -2.43
CA THR A 38 -6.67 3.48 -3.15
C THR A 38 -5.82 3.47 -4.43
N ILE A 39 -4.87 2.54 -4.57
CA ILE A 39 -4.03 2.41 -5.78
C ILE A 39 -4.84 2.12 -7.04
N SER A 40 -6.02 1.55 -6.92
CA SER A 40 -6.91 1.24 -8.05
C SER A 40 -7.96 2.32 -8.33
N GLN A 41 -8.06 3.35 -7.48
CA GLN A 41 -9.11 4.38 -7.55
C GLN A 41 -8.76 5.58 -8.45
N GLY A 42 -7.59 5.58 -9.09
CA GLY A 42 -7.21 6.58 -10.09
C GLY A 42 -6.80 7.96 -9.55
N ALA A 43 -6.73 8.14 -8.23
CA ALA A 43 -6.38 9.42 -7.61
C ALA A 43 -4.86 9.69 -7.53
N GLY A 44 -4.02 8.74 -7.89
CA GLY A 44 -2.57 8.85 -7.86
C GLY A 44 -2.01 9.66 -9.03
N ARG A 45 -0.92 10.38 -8.79
CA ARG A 45 -0.13 11.06 -9.81
C ARG A 45 0.96 10.11 -10.31
N MET A 46 0.83 9.66 -11.55
CA MET A 46 1.78 8.69 -12.14
C MET A 46 3.18 9.29 -12.33
N ASP A 47 3.30 10.60 -12.56
CA ASP A 47 4.58 11.30 -12.59
C ASP A 47 5.33 11.20 -11.25
N LEU A 48 4.64 11.34 -10.12
CA LEU A 48 5.22 11.13 -8.78
C LEU A 48 5.58 9.65 -8.53
N VAL A 49 4.74 8.74 -8.99
CA VAL A 49 5.04 7.29 -8.91
C VAL A 49 6.33 6.96 -9.67
N ASP A 50 6.51 7.53 -10.86
CA ASP A 50 7.70 7.34 -11.67
C ASP A 50 8.94 7.96 -11.01
N LEU A 51 8.82 9.16 -10.45
CA LEU A 51 9.90 9.80 -9.69
C LEU A 51 10.34 8.95 -8.49
N LEU A 52 9.40 8.50 -7.67
CA LEU A 52 9.67 7.64 -6.51
C LEU A 52 10.40 6.36 -6.90
N ASN A 53 9.97 5.71 -7.97
CA ASN A 53 10.53 4.45 -8.40
C ASN A 53 11.85 4.55 -9.18
N ASN A 54 12.18 5.71 -9.76
CA ASN A 54 13.33 5.82 -10.67
C ASN A 54 14.47 6.67 -10.08
N ILE A 55 14.18 7.70 -9.29
CA ILE A 55 15.22 8.57 -8.71
C ILE A 55 15.88 7.91 -7.50
N GLY A 56 15.09 7.31 -6.58
CA GLY A 56 15.61 6.63 -5.39
C GLY A 56 16.30 7.55 -4.37
N ASP A 57 16.38 8.85 -4.63
CA ASP A 57 16.97 9.87 -3.76
C ASP A 57 15.87 10.57 -2.98
N GLU A 58 15.76 10.24 -1.70
CA GLU A 58 14.75 10.79 -0.82
C GLU A 58 14.84 12.31 -0.72
N LYS A 59 16.04 12.86 -0.53
CA LYS A 59 16.24 14.30 -0.35
C LYS A 59 15.69 15.10 -1.54
N ARG A 60 16.03 14.68 -2.75
CA ARG A 60 15.57 15.34 -3.98
C ARG A 60 14.06 15.25 -4.15
N ILE A 61 13.46 14.11 -3.79
CA ILE A 61 12.00 13.95 -3.86
C ILE A 61 11.32 14.86 -2.82
N LEU A 62 11.85 14.95 -1.61
CA LEU A 62 11.30 15.83 -0.58
C LEU A 62 11.39 17.30 -0.95
N GLU A 63 12.45 17.73 -1.64
CA GLU A 63 12.56 19.09 -2.19
C GLU A 63 11.38 19.38 -3.15
N LEU A 64 11.12 18.48 -4.11
CA LEU A 64 9.98 18.61 -5.04
C LEU A 64 8.62 18.58 -4.35
N VAL A 65 8.46 17.74 -3.34
CA VAL A 65 7.21 17.61 -2.57
C VAL A 65 6.92 18.87 -1.74
N ASN A 66 7.96 19.55 -1.24
CA ASN A 66 7.81 20.77 -0.46
C ASN A 66 7.35 21.98 -1.31
N GLU A 67 7.47 21.91 -2.63
CA GLU A 67 6.92 22.91 -3.56
C GLU A 67 5.41 22.75 -3.79
N LEU A 68 4.82 21.62 -3.35
CA LEU A 68 3.38 21.37 -3.50
C LEU A 68 2.57 22.12 -2.44
N ASP A 69 1.35 22.50 -2.79
CA ASP A 69 0.41 23.16 -1.87
C ASP A 69 -0.01 22.21 -0.73
N SER A 70 0.63 22.40 0.42
CA SER A 70 0.36 21.59 1.62
C SER A 70 -0.99 21.87 2.29
N SER A 71 -1.68 22.94 1.92
CA SER A 71 -3.01 23.29 2.44
C SER A 71 -4.14 22.53 1.74
N SER A 72 -3.87 22.00 0.55
CA SER A 72 -4.84 21.25 -0.25
C SER A 72 -4.97 19.79 0.19
N LEU A 73 -6.15 19.41 0.66
CA LEU A 73 -6.47 18.02 1.00
C LEU A 73 -6.35 17.09 -0.22
N SER A 74 -6.67 17.57 -1.41
CA SER A 74 -6.56 16.79 -2.65
C SER A 74 -5.11 16.47 -2.99
N VAL A 75 -4.18 17.40 -2.75
CA VAL A 75 -2.74 17.16 -2.92
C VAL A 75 -2.22 16.12 -1.93
N GLY A 76 -2.59 16.22 -0.66
CA GLY A 76 -2.22 15.25 0.35
C GLY A 76 -2.73 13.83 0.04
N ASN A 77 -3.99 13.72 -0.38
CA ASN A 77 -4.59 12.44 -0.77
C ASN A 77 -3.90 11.86 -2.01
N SER A 78 -3.72 12.66 -3.05
CA SER A 78 -3.06 12.23 -4.29
C SER A 78 -1.61 11.77 -4.02
N LEU A 79 -0.88 12.48 -3.15
CA LEU A 79 0.46 12.10 -2.74
C LEU A 79 0.46 10.75 -1.98
N TYR A 80 -0.47 10.58 -1.03
CA TYR A 80 -0.64 9.31 -0.32
C TYR A 80 -0.85 8.15 -1.30
N VAL A 81 -1.81 8.30 -2.22
CA VAL A 81 -2.10 7.28 -3.25
C VAL A 81 -0.86 6.99 -4.09
N SER A 82 -0.14 8.02 -4.51
CA SER A 82 1.09 7.88 -5.31
C SER A 82 2.18 7.11 -4.57
N THR A 83 2.38 7.36 -3.26
CA THR A 83 3.35 6.61 -2.45
C THR A 83 2.97 5.14 -2.33
N LYS A 84 1.69 4.83 -2.11
CA LYS A 84 1.19 3.45 -2.01
C LYS A 84 1.25 2.72 -3.35
N TYR A 85 0.98 3.41 -4.45
CA TYR A 85 1.13 2.86 -5.80
C TYR A 85 2.61 2.58 -6.13
N ALA A 86 3.51 3.53 -5.83
CA ALA A 86 4.94 3.36 -6.04
C ALA A 86 5.49 2.16 -5.24
N LEU A 87 5.02 1.98 -4.00
CA LEU A 87 5.38 0.83 -3.17
C LEU A 87 4.92 -0.49 -3.79
N ALA A 88 3.67 -0.58 -4.25
CA ALA A 88 3.13 -1.75 -4.92
C ALA A 88 3.93 -2.07 -6.20
N ARG A 89 4.24 -1.06 -7.02
CA ARG A 89 5.07 -1.22 -8.21
C ARG A 89 6.49 -1.68 -7.87
N TRP A 90 7.09 -1.14 -6.81
CA TRP A 90 8.40 -1.57 -6.33
C TRP A 90 8.42 -3.06 -5.98
N VAL A 91 7.42 -3.54 -5.25
CA VAL A 91 7.28 -4.98 -4.92
C VAL A 91 7.30 -5.83 -6.18
N ARG A 92 6.54 -5.47 -7.20
CA ARG A 92 6.53 -6.20 -8.47
C ARG A 92 7.89 -6.19 -9.16
N ARG A 93 8.58 -5.04 -9.14
CA ARG A 93 9.91 -4.88 -9.77
C ARG A 93 10.99 -5.75 -9.12
N VAL A 94 10.97 -5.86 -7.78
CA VAL A 94 12.02 -6.61 -7.06
C VAL A 94 11.69 -8.09 -6.87
N SER A 95 10.44 -8.50 -7.04
CA SER A 95 9.98 -9.83 -6.70
C SER A 95 10.73 -10.95 -7.42
N ALA A 96 11.05 -10.79 -8.70
CA ALA A 96 11.77 -11.79 -9.48
C ALA A 96 13.23 -11.95 -8.99
N SER A 97 13.93 -10.84 -8.74
CA SER A 97 15.31 -10.88 -8.24
C SER A 97 15.39 -11.43 -6.81
N TRP A 98 14.42 -11.10 -5.96
CA TRP A 98 14.33 -11.65 -4.61
C TRP A 98 14.06 -13.16 -4.63
N ALA A 99 13.15 -13.61 -5.51
CA ALA A 99 12.83 -15.03 -5.67
C ALA A 99 14.01 -15.85 -6.17
N ALA A 100 14.88 -15.29 -7.02
CA ALA A 100 16.11 -15.95 -7.48
C ALA A 100 17.03 -16.32 -6.30
N ASN A 101 16.91 -15.62 -5.16
CA ASN A 101 17.65 -15.88 -3.93
C ASN A 101 16.75 -16.52 -2.83
N GLY A 102 15.61 -17.08 -3.21
CA GLY A 102 14.73 -17.81 -2.31
C GLY A 102 13.85 -16.93 -1.41
N VAL A 103 13.76 -15.61 -1.65
CA VAL A 103 12.93 -14.70 -0.86
C VAL A 103 11.66 -14.32 -1.64
N ARG A 104 10.50 -14.50 -1.02
CA ARG A 104 9.23 -14.02 -1.59
C ARG A 104 8.91 -12.63 -1.05
N ILE A 105 8.36 -11.77 -1.90
CA ILE A 105 7.84 -10.48 -1.49
C ILE A 105 6.47 -10.23 -2.14
N ASN A 106 5.50 -9.84 -1.33
CA ASN A 106 4.15 -9.50 -1.76
C ASN A 106 3.70 -8.20 -1.11
N ALA A 107 2.61 -7.63 -1.60
CA ALA A 107 1.93 -6.53 -0.92
C ALA A 107 0.47 -6.90 -0.66
N ILE A 108 -0.07 -6.38 0.43
CA ILE A 108 -1.51 -6.30 0.65
C ILE A 108 -1.98 -4.88 0.32
N ALA A 109 -3.21 -4.77 -0.17
CA ALA A 109 -3.89 -3.51 -0.44
C ALA A 109 -5.18 -3.46 0.40
N PRO A 110 -5.09 -3.10 1.70
CA PRO A 110 -6.26 -3.03 2.57
C PRO A 110 -7.25 -1.98 2.12
N GLY A 111 -8.53 -2.25 2.37
CA GLY A 111 -9.60 -1.27 2.31
C GLY A 111 -9.66 -0.39 3.56
N ASN A 112 -10.87 0.03 3.90
CA ASN A 112 -11.13 0.84 5.09
C ASN A 112 -11.14 -0.06 6.33
N VAL A 113 -10.17 0.12 7.22
CA VAL A 113 -9.97 -0.70 8.41
C VAL A 113 -10.16 0.12 9.68
N ASN A 114 -10.83 -0.45 10.69
CA ASN A 114 -11.02 0.15 11.99
C ASN A 114 -9.71 0.14 12.78
N THR A 115 -9.02 1.27 12.81
CA THR A 115 -7.72 1.44 13.45
C THR A 115 -7.65 2.76 14.21
N ALA A 116 -6.62 2.96 15.03
CA ALA A 116 -6.35 4.24 15.67
C ALA A 116 -6.24 5.40 14.67
N MET A 117 -5.71 5.14 13.46
CA MET A 117 -5.62 6.13 12.39
C MET A 117 -7.02 6.57 11.92
N THR A 118 -7.92 5.63 11.64
CA THR A 118 -9.29 5.95 11.20
C THR A 118 -10.12 6.58 12.33
N ALA A 119 -9.87 6.20 13.58
CA ALA A 119 -10.54 6.79 14.75
C ALA A 119 -10.22 8.29 14.91
N THR A 120 -8.99 8.71 14.57
CA THR A 120 -8.53 10.11 14.69
C THR A 120 -8.80 10.98 13.48
N MET A 121 -9.39 10.45 12.42
CA MET A 121 -9.74 11.22 11.21
C MET A 121 -10.79 12.30 11.49
N SER A 122 -10.72 13.39 10.76
CA SER A 122 -11.75 14.44 10.76
C SER A 122 -13.11 13.89 10.34
N THR A 123 -14.19 14.56 10.73
CA THR A 123 -15.55 14.18 10.33
C THR A 123 -15.71 14.08 8.81
N THR A 124 -15.15 15.04 8.06
CA THR A 124 -15.19 15.04 6.59
C THR A 124 -14.44 13.84 6.00
N ALA A 125 -13.26 13.49 6.56
CA ALA A 125 -12.51 12.34 6.11
C ALA A 125 -13.23 11.02 6.41
N LYS A 126 -13.88 10.91 7.58
CA LYS A 126 -14.73 9.76 7.93
C LYS A 126 -15.93 9.62 6.99
N MET A 127 -16.59 10.73 6.64
CA MET A 127 -17.70 10.70 5.68
C MET A 127 -17.24 10.21 4.30
N ALA A 128 -16.08 10.68 3.82
CA ALA A 128 -15.51 10.22 2.56
C ALA A 128 -15.12 8.73 2.61
N LEU A 129 -14.56 8.27 3.72
CA LEU A 129 -14.23 6.87 3.97
C LEU A 129 -15.49 5.99 3.91
N ASN A 130 -16.54 6.40 4.63
CA ASN A 130 -17.80 5.66 4.72
C ASN A 130 -18.61 5.69 3.41
N ALA A 131 -18.29 6.60 2.49
CA ALA A 131 -18.92 6.64 1.17
C ALA A 131 -18.44 5.51 0.23
N LEU A 132 -17.30 4.87 0.56
CA LEU A 132 -16.80 3.71 -0.18
C LEU A 132 -17.42 2.44 0.37
N PRO A 133 -18.22 1.72 -0.42
CA PRO A 133 -18.84 0.49 0.05
C PRO A 133 -17.83 -0.62 0.26
N ILE A 134 -18.06 -1.43 1.28
CA ILE A 134 -17.35 -2.68 1.52
C ILE A 134 -18.36 -3.81 1.32
N PRO A 135 -18.40 -4.47 0.16
CA PRO A 135 -19.44 -5.44 -0.17
C PRO A 135 -19.63 -6.56 0.85
N THR A 136 -18.55 -7.06 1.44
CA THR A 136 -18.65 -8.11 2.47
C THR A 136 -19.21 -7.63 3.82
N LYS A 137 -19.27 -6.30 4.03
CA LYS A 137 -19.83 -5.67 5.24
C LYS A 137 -21.20 -5.03 5.00
N PHE A 138 -21.85 -5.34 3.89
CA PHE A 138 -23.09 -4.72 3.48
C PHE A 138 -24.18 -4.83 4.55
N GLY A 139 -24.64 -3.70 5.05
CA GLY A 139 -25.67 -3.61 6.08
C GLY A 139 -25.24 -3.90 7.51
N LEU A 140 -23.94 -4.15 7.76
CA LEU A 140 -23.43 -4.46 9.09
C LEU A 140 -22.52 -3.35 9.62
N GLU A 141 -21.36 -3.18 9.01
CA GLU A 141 -20.35 -2.21 9.43
C GLU A 141 -19.71 -1.55 8.21
N THR A 142 -19.22 -0.33 8.41
CA THR A 142 -18.57 0.45 7.34
C THR A 142 -17.06 0.24 7.26
N LEU A 143 -16.47 -0.49 8.22
CA LEU A 143 -15.02 -0.74 8.29
C LEU A 143 -14.75 -2.23 8.48
N MET A 144 -13.59 -2.67 7.98
CA MET A 144 -13.08 -4.01 8.25
C MET A 144 -12.38 -4.06 9.61
N ASP A 145 -12.27 -5.23 10.19
CA ASP A 145 -11.49 -5.44 11.39
C ASP A 145 -10.00 -5.62 11.04
N PRO A 146 -9.07 -5.14 11.88
CA PRO A 146 -7.64 -5.35 11.67
C PRO A 146 -7.24 -6.82 11.55
N GLU A 147 -7.94 -7.71 12.22
CA GLU A 147 -7.73 -9.16 12.19
C GLU A 147 -7.95 -9.74 10.79
N GLU A 148 -8.93 -9.23 10.04
CA GLU A 148 -9.18 -9.68 8.66
C GLU A 148 -7.96 -9.41 7.74
N ILE A 149 -7.25 -8.31 8.00
CA ILE A 149 -6.03 -7.96 7.29
C ILE A 149 -4.85 -8.82 7.77
N ALA A 150 -4.73 -8.99 9.09
CA ALA A 150 -3.65 -9.74 9.72
C ALA A 150 -3.63 -11.23 9.28
N GLU A 151 -4.79 -11.88 9.20
CA GLU A 151 -4.91 -13.26 8.75
C GLU A 151 -4.35 -13.45 7.32
N VAL A 152 -4.63 -12.52 6.42
CA VAL A 152 -4.08 -12.55 5.05
C VAL A 152 -2.57 -12.32 5.07
N MET A 153 -2.05 -11.42 5.91
CA MET A 153 -0.60 -11.23 6.06
C MET A 153 0.07 -12.51 6.57
N VAL A 154 -0.48 -13.13 7.61
CA VAL A 154 0.03 -14.41 8.15
C VAL A 154 0.03 -15.50 7.07
N PHE A 155 -1.03 -15.62 6.27
CA PHE A 155 -1.07 -16.53 5.14
C PHE A 155 0.05 -16.24 4.14
N LEU A 156 0.22 -14.99 3.71
CA LEU A 156 1.21 -14.62 2.69
C LEU A 156 2.66 -14.83 3.13
N VAL A 157 2.97 -14.69 4.42
CA VAL A 157 4.33 -14.98 4.94
C VAL A 157 4.55 -16.47 5.19
N SER A 158 3.51 -17.27 5.28
CA SER A 158 3.59 -18.71 5.55
C SER A 158 4.04 -19.53 4.33
N HIS A 159 4.43 -20.78 4.57
CA HIS A 159 4.73 -21.75 3.51
C HIS A 159 3.50 -22.11 2.65
N LYS A 160 2.29 -21.88 3.14
CA LYS A 160 1.04 -22.13 2.39
C LYS A 160 0.92 -21.22 1.15
N ALA A 161 1.59 -20.07 1.18
CA ALA A 161 1.67 -19.13 0.07
C ALA A 161 2.94 -19.28 -0.78
N SER A 162 3.60 -20.45 -0.79
CA SER A 162 4.88 -20.65 -1.49
C SER A 162 4.86 -20.34 -2.99
N GLY A 163 3.72 -20.48 -3.64
CA GLY A 163 3.52 -20.12 -5.04
C GLY A 163 3.14 -18.67 -5.31
N ILE A 164 3.04 -17.83 -4.25
CA ILE A 164 2.62 -16.43 -4.40
C ILE A 164 3.83 -15.51 -4.21
N ASN A 165 4.21 -14.80 -5.28
CA ASN A 165 5.31 -13.85 -5.27
C ASN A 165 5.03 -12.66 -6.21
N GLY A 166 5.35 -11.45 -5.77
CA GLY A 166 5.11 -10.21 -6.51
C GLY A 166 3.62 -9.84 -6.63
N ASN A 167 2.75 -10.47 -5.86
CA ASN A 167 1.32 -10.20 -5.88
C ASN A 167 0.97 -8.94 -5.08
N ILE A 168 -0.02 -8.21 -5.56
CA ILE A 168 -0.67 -7.11 -4.85
C ILE A 168 -2.09 -7.59 -4.54
N MET A 169 -2.29 -8.06 -3.31
CA MET A 169 -3.54 -8.67 -2.90
C MET A 169 -4.47 -7.63 -2.26
N PHE A 170 -5.58 -7.37 -2.90
CA PHE A 170 -6.63 -6.52 -2.34
C PHE A 170 -7.32 -7.25 -1.18
N VAL A 171 -7.36 -6.61 -0.02
CA VAL A 171 -8.01 -7.10 1.20
C VAL A 171 -8.95 -5.98 1.65
N ASP A 172 -10.03 -5.80 0.91
CA ASP A 172 -10.90 -4.63 0.99
C ASP A 172 -12.39 -4.97 0.96
N GLY A 173 -12.70 -6.24 1.20
CA GLY A 173 -14.06 -6.74 1.20
C GLY A 173 -14.78 -6.63 -0.14
N GLY A 174 -14.03 -6.47 -1.24
CA GLY A 174 -14.58 -6.39 -2.60
C GLY A 174 -14.81 -4.96 -3.11
N THR A 175 -14.32 -3.95 -2.41
CA THR A 175 -14.45 -2.54 -2.84
C THR A 175 -13.79 -2.32 -4.21
N ASP A 176 -12.56 -2.83 -4.42
CA ASP A 176 -11.89 -2.72 -5.73
C ASP A 176 -12.67 -3.41 -6.83
N ALA A 177 -13.13 -4.63 -6.60
CA ALA A 177 -13.92 -5.38 -7.59
C ALA A 177 -15.22 -4.66 -7.95
N LEU A 178 -15.88 -4.00 -6.99
CA LEU A 178 -17.07 -3.21 -7.25
C LEU A 178 -16.76 -1.97 -8.09
N LEU A 179 -15.66 -1.25 -7.81
CA LEU A 179 -15.30 -0.03 -8.52
C LEU A 179 -14.68 -0.30 -9.91
N ASN A 180 -14.06 -1.45 -10.09
CA ASN A 180 -13.28 -1.81 -11.27
C ASN A 180 -13.69 -3.18 -11.83
N SER A 181 -14.98 -3.48 -11.92
CA SER A 181 -15.52 -4.79 -12.28
C SER A 181 -15.02 -5.35 -13.62
N GLU A 182 -14.60 -4.49 -14.54
CA GLU A 182 -14.07 -4.87 -15.85
C GLU A 182 -12.53 -5.03 -15.88
N LYS A 183 -11.84 -4.76 -14.75
CA LYS A 183 -10.37 -4.90 -14.70
C LYS A 183 -9.97 -6.29 -14.16
N VAL A 184 -9.10 -6.94 -14.90
CA VAL A 184 -8.40 -8.17 -14.47
C VAL A 184 -6.91 -7.84 -14.36
N TYR A 185 -6.27 -8.14 -13.21
CA TYR A 185 -4.87 -7.81 -12.89
C TYR A 185 -3.95 -9.03 -13.04
#